data_ec58ccb370b2c1ff0905af6ee03348c9
#
_entry.id   ec58ccb370b2c1ff0905af6ee03348c9
#
_cell.length_a   1.000
_cell.length_b   1.000
_cell.length_c   1.000
_cell.angle_alpha   90.00
_cell.angle_beta   90.00
_cell.angle_gamma   90.00
#
_symmetry.space_group_name_H-M   'P 1'
#
loop_
_entity.id
_entity.type
_entity.pdbx_description
1 polymer ?
#
loop_
_entity_poly.entity_id
_entity_poly.type
_entity_poly.pdbx_seq_one_letter_code
_entity_poly.pdbx_strand_id
1 'polypeptide(L)'
;MINKNKITLKPLRDEDIVLFSTWLDKNYIYKWLCPDGEKQREAWLDQVTNKNGEFDFLKHFLVYYGDRKIGYCLYADCFFLKELEEEGHDFEDLYGDVTEENHTYEIGYLIGEEEYLNKGIGKIIVQLLEDKIIAQGGHEIAADPSEENIISIKTLLSNGFRKKSDGDYRKTIA
;
A
#
# COMPACT_ATOMS: atom_id res chain seq x y z
N MET A 1 -6.31 9.16 22.78
CA MET A 1 -5.33 9.63 21.76
C MET A 1 -4.39 8.49 21.41
N ILE A 2 -4.11 8.31 20.12
CA ILE A 2 -3.18 7.25 19.66
C ILE A 2 -1.74 7.64 20.00
N ASN A 3 -1.02 6.71 20.62
CA ASN A 3 0.42 6.84 20.83
C ASN A 3 1.17 6.36 19.57
N LYS A 4 1.70 7.31 18.81
CA LYS A 4 2.41 7.04 17.55
C LYS A 4 3.57 6.06 17.70
N ASN A 5 4.28 6.10 18.85
CA ASN A 5 5.43 5.24 19.10
C ASN A 5 5.07 3.75 19.28
N LYS A 6 3.77 3.44 19.42
CA LYS A 6 3.28 2.07 19.47
C LYS A 6 2.93 1.49 18.10
N ILE A 7 2.97 2.31 17.03
CA ILE A 7 2.68 1.83 15.68
C ILE A 7 3.97 1.32 15.05
N THR A 8 3.98 0.07 14.64
CA THR A 8 5.12 -0.60 14.01
C THR A 8 4.68 -1.44 12.82
N LEU A 9 5.60 -1.67 11.89
CA LEU A 9 5.42 -2.55 10.74
C LEU A 9 6.25 -3.80 10.93
N LYS A 10 5.62 -4.97 10.73
CA LYS A 10 6.30 -6.27 10.73
C LYS A 10 5.99 -7.02 9.44
N PRO A 11 6.94 -7.76 8.85
CA PRO A 11 6.67 -8.55 7.66
C PRO A 11 5.45 -9.46 7.84
N LEU A 12 4.58 -9.49 6.81
CA LEU A 12 3.45 -10.41 6.78
C LEU A 12 3.95 -11.85 6.64
N ARG A 13 3.44 -12.75 7.48
CA ARG A 13 3.75 -14.18 7.46
C ARG A 13 2.58 -14.99 6.92
N ASP A 14 2.83 -16.25 6.55
CA ASP A 14 1.78 -17.13 6.01
C ASP A 14 0.59 -17.29 6.97
N GLU A 15 0.85 -17.30 8.28
CA GLU A 15 -0.19 -17.37 9.31
C GLU A 15 -1.11 -16.12 9.35
N ASP A 16 -0.67 -15.01 8.76
CA ASP A 16 -1.41 -13.74 8.73
C ASP A 16 -2.36 -13.64 7.54
N ILE A 17 -2.26 -14.54 6.55
CA ILE A 17 -3.05 -14.46 5.31
C ILE A 17 -4.55 -14.58 5.60
N VAL A 18 -4.95 -15.42 6.55
CA VAL A 18 -6.37 -15.55 6.96
C VAL A 18 -6.91 -14.24 7.50
N LEU A 19 -6.14 -13.54 8.35
CA LEU A 19 -6.54 -12.25 8.88
C LEU A 19 -6.66 -11.19 7.77
N PHE A 20 -5.68 -11.13 6.88
CA PHE A 20 -5.72 -10.25 5.72
C PHE A 20 -6.95 -10.51 4.84
N SER A 21 -7.25 -11.78 4.56
CA SER A 21 -8.46 -12.19 3.83
C SER A 21 -9.75 -11.70 4.52
N THR A 22 -9.81 -11.82 5.85
CA THR A 22 -10.95 -11.34 6.65
C THR A 22 -11.11 -9.81 6.53
N TRP A 23 -10.03 -9.05 6.53
CA TRP A 23 -10.08 -7.61 6.34
C TRP A 23 -10.54 -7.22 4.94
N LEU A 24 -10.11 -7.94 3.89
CA LEU A 24 -10.56 -7.69 2.51
C LEU A 24 -12.09 -7.81 2.35
N ASP A 25 -12.75 -8.65 3.16
CA ASP A 25 -14.20 -8.85 3.11
C ASP A 25 -15.01 -7.73 3.80
N LYS A 26 -14.35 -6.83 4.52
CA LYS A 26 -15.01 -5.68 5.11
C LYS A 26 -15.41 -4.67 4.06
N ASN A 27 -16.68 -4.23 4.05
CA ASN A 27 -17.24 -3.37 3.00
C ASN A 27 -16.43 -2.09 2.76
N TYR A 28 -15.93 -1.46 3.83
CA TYR A 28 -15.19 -0.21 3.73
C TYR A 28 -13.75 -0.41 3.19
N ILE A 29 -13.26 -1.65 3.13
CA ILE A 29 -11.99 -2.03 2.51
C ILE A 29 -12.23 -2.54 1.09
N TYR A 30 -13.18 -3.48 0.94
CA TYR A 30 -13.51 -4.14 -0.33
C TYR A 30 -13.77 -3.14 -1.46
N LYS A 31 -14.55 -2.09 -1.19
CA LYS A 31 -14.90 -1.08 -2.20
C LYS A 31 -13.69 -0.34 -2.79
N TRP A 32 -12.59 -0.23 -2.04
CA TRP A 32 -11.38 0.47 -2.50
C TRP A 32 -10.32 -0.46 -3.06
N LEU A 33 -10.16 -1.65 -2.49
CA LEU A 33 -9.14 -2.61 -2.89
C LEU A 33 -9.64 -3.62 -3.93
N CYS A 34 -10.94 -3.86 -3.98
CA CYS A 34 -11.55 -4.83 -4.89
C CYS A 34 -12.72 -4.20 -5.68
N PRO A 35 -12.55 -3.00 -6.30
CA PRO A 35 -13.64 -2.35 -7.05
C PRO A 35 -14.13 -3.20 -8.22
N ASP A 36 -13.28 -4.06 -8.80
CA ASP A 36 -13.62 -4.96 -9.90
C ASP A 36 -14.08 -6.34 -9.42
N GLY A 37 -14.29 -6.51 -8.12
CA GLY A 37 -14.94 -7.68 -7.54
C GLY A 37 -13.99 -8.80 -7.13
N GLU A 38 -14.52 -10.04 -7.18
CA GLU A 38 -13.86 -11.23 -6.60
C GLU A 38 -12.52 -11.56 -7.26
N LYS A 39 -12.37 -11.34 -8.57
CA LYS A 39 -11.09 -11.58 -9.26
C LYS A 39 -9.97 -10.73 -8.67
N GLN A 40 -10.26 -9.47 -8.34
CA GLN A 40 -9.29 -8.57 -7.75
C GLN A 40 -8.95 -8.98 -6.32
N ARG A 41 -9.96 -9.44 -5.57
CA ARG A 41 -9.75 -10.02 -4.24
C ARG A 41 -8.84 -11.25 -4.29
N GLU A 42 -9.07 -12.16 -5.24
CA GLU A 42 -8.23 -13.34 -5.47
C GLU A 42 -6.81 -12.94 -5.86
N ALA A 43 -6.63 -11.89 -6.69
CA ALA A 43 -5.32 -11.36 -7.05
C ALA A 43 -4.54 -10.86 -5.82
N TRP A 44 -5.19 -10.15 -4.90
CA TRP A 44 -4.59 -9.75 -3.63
C TRP A 44 -4.10 -10.94 -2.80
N LEU A 45 -4.92 -12.00 -2.70
CA LEU A 45 -4.56 -13.21 -1.96
C LEU A 45 -3.43 -13.98 -2.64
N ASP A 46 -3.42 -14.04 -3.97
CA ASP A 46 -2.35 -14.67 -4.74
C ASP A 46 -1.00 -13.98 -4.49
N GLN A 47 -0.98 -12.65 -4.52
CA GLN A 47 0.22 -11.86 -4.27
C GLN A 47 0.82 -12.12 -2.87
N VAL A 48 0.01 -12.17 -1.82
CA VAL A 48 0.50 -12.44 -0.47
C VAL A 48 0.87 -13.91 -0.25
N THR A 49 0.18 -14.84 -0.92
CA THR A 49 0.48 -16.26 -0.87
C THR A 49 1.82 -16.58 -1.56
N ASN A 50 2.08 -15.94 -2.70
CA ASN A 50 3.28 -16.14 -3.53
C ASN A 50 4.34 -15.04 -3.33
N LYS A 51 4.37 -14.40 -2.17
CA LYS A 51 5.25 -13.27 -1.86
C LYS A 51 6.75 -13.55 -1.93
N ASN A 52 7.13 -14.81 -1.88
CA ASN A 52 8.54 -15.23 -1.99
C ASN A 52 8.88 -15.78 -3.39
N GLY A 53 7.96 -15.71 -4.34
CA GLY A 53 8.11 -16.19 -5.72
C GLY A 53 8.15 -15.02 -6.72
N GLU A 54 7.28 -15.08 -7.73
CA GLU A 54 7.22 -14.08 -8.80
C GLU A 54 6.83 -12.67 -8.33
N PHE A 55 6.18 -12.54 -7.18
CA PHE A 55 5.77 -11.28 -6.57
C PHE A 55 6.71 -10.81 -5.46
N ASP A 56 7.96 -11.21 -5.45
CA ASP A 56 8.92 -10.87 -4.39
C ASP A 56 9.29 -9.37 -4.33
N PHE A 57 9.03 -8.63 -5.41
CA PHE A 57 9.17 -7.17 -5.47
C PHE A 57 8.04 -6.42 -4.73
N LEU A 58 6.97 -7.12 -4.35
CA LEU A 58 5.92 -6.63 -3.46
C LEU A 58 6.30 -6.96 -2.01
N LYS A 59 6.52 -5.96 -1.18
CA LYS A 59 6.87 -6.16 0.24
C LYS A 59 5.66 -5.88 1.11
N HIS A 60 5.17 -6.92 1.76
CA HIS A 60 3.93 -6.91 2.55
C HIS A 60 4.22 -6.84 4.04
N PHE A 61 3.49 -5.97 4.75
CA PHE A 61 3.63 -5.77 6.20
C PHE A 61 2.27 -5.79 6.89
N LEU A 62 2.27 -6.27 8.13
CA LEU A 62 1.20 -5.98 9.06
C LEU A 62 1.52 -4.73 9.87
N VAL A 63 0.49 -3.93 10.12
CA VAL A 63 0.55 -2.78 11.00
C VAL A 63 0.13 -3.21 12.39
N TYR A 64 0.96 -2.91 13.38
CA TYR A 64 0.71 -3.21 14.79
C TYR A 64 0.51 -1.92 15.58
N TYR A 65 -0.38 -2.00 16.57
CA TYR A 65 -0.44 -1.05 17.68
C TYR A 65 -0.11 -1.80 18.96
N GLY A 66 1.10 -1.63 19.49
CA GLY A 66 1.64 -2.53 20.49
C GLY A 66 1.74 -3.96 19.93
N ASP A 67 1.07 -4.90 20.59
CA ASP A 67 1.03 -6.31 20.16
C ASP A 67 -0.18 -6.66 19.30
N ARG A 68 -1.06 -5.69 19.05
CA ARG A 68 -2.29 -5.91 18.29
C ARG A 68 -2.12 -5.63 16.81
N LYS A 69 -2.49 -6.59 15.98
CA LYS A 69 -2.56 -6.44 14.52
C LYS A 69 -3.77 -5.57 14.15
N ILE A 70 -3.56 -4.45 13.48
CA ILE A 70 -4.61 -3.46 13.20
C ILE A 70 -4.78 -3.11 11.73
N GLY A 71 -3.84 -3.47 10.88
CA GLY A 71 -3.88 -3.13 9.47
C GLY A 71 -2.80 -3.81 8.66
N TYR A 72 -2.75 -3.42 7.41
CA TYR A 72 -1.84 -3.95 6.41
C TYR A 72 -1.30 -2.83 5.54
N CYS A 73 -0.07 -2.98 5.07
CA CYS A 73 0.50 -2.08 4.08
C CYS A 73 1.55 -2.80 3.23
N LEU A 74 1.89 -2.18 2.11
CA LEU A 74 2.91 -2.69 1.21
C LEU A 74 3.65 -1.56 0.53
N TYR A 75 4.82 -1.88 0.00
CA TYR A 75 5.42 -1.14 -1.10
C TYR A 75 5.84 -2.09 -2.22
N ALA A 76 5.87 -1.58 -3.45
CA ALA A 76 6.26 -2.32 -4.64
C ALA A 76 7.16 -1.45 -5.51
N ASP A 77 8.24 -2.03 -6.05
CA ASP A 77 9.08 -1.35 -7.02
C ASP A 77 8.30 -1.17 -8.32
N CYS A 78 8.06 0.08 -8.72
CA CYS A 78 7.28 0.42 -9.91
C CYS A 78 7.94 -0.07 -11.21
N PHE A 79 9.26 -0.26 -11.23
CA PHE A 79 9.96 -0.82 -12.37
C PHE A 79 9.45 -2.22 -12.74
N PHE A 80 9.21 -3.08 -11.74
CA PHE A 80 8.64 -4.41 -11.93
C PHE A 80 7.12 -4.39 -12.01
N LEU A 81 6.48 -3.49 -11.25
CA LEU A 81 5.01 -3.39 -11.19
C LEU A 81 4.40 -3.07 -12.56
N LYS A 82 5.04 -2.21 -13.36
CA LYS A 82 4.56 -1.84 -14.70
C LYS A 82 4.48 -3.01 -15.68
N GLU A 83 5.24 -4.09 -15.43
CA GLU A 83 5.23 -5.30 -16.25
C GLU A 83 4.06 -6.26 -15.90
N LEU A 84 3.35 -6.00 -14.80
CA LEU A 84 2.20 -6.82 -14.43
C LEU A 84 0.99 -6.46 -15.30
N GLU A 85 0.40 -7.49 -15.93
CA GLU A 85 -0.89 -7.39 -16.58
C GLU A 85 -1.98 -7.82 -15.59
N GLU A 86 -2.67 -6.85 -14.99
CA GLU A 86 -3.86 -7.09 -14.19
C GLU A 86 -5.10 -6.53 -14.90
N GLU A 87 -6.20 -7.30 -14.95
CA GLU A 87 -7.49 -6.81 -15.47
C GLU A 87 -7.92 -5.54 -14.72
N GLY A 88 -8.12 -4.43 -15.44
CA GLY A 88 -8.59 -3.16 -14.88
C GLY A 88 -7.47 -2.21 -14.39
N HIS A 89 -6.22 -2.64 -14.40
CA HIS A 89 -5.07 -1.77 -14.09
C HIS A 89 -4.08 -1.77 -15.24
N ASP A 90 -3.85 -0.60 -15.79
CA ASP A 90 -2.77 -0.36 -16.75
C ASP A 90 -1.60 0.32 -16.01
N PHE A 91 -0.77 -0.50 -15.38
CA PHE A 91 0.41 -0.01 -14.66
C PHE A 91 1.45 0.60 -15.60
N GLU A 92 1.46 0.22 -16.87
CA GLU A 92 2.32 0.84 -17.88
C GLU A 92 1.94 2.32 -18.09
N ASP A 93 0.66 2.65 -18.13
CA ASP A 93 0.20 4.04 -18.21
C ASP A 93 0.60 4.85 -16.98
N LEU A 94 0.57 4.25 -15.79
CA LEU A 94 0.94 4.92 -14.53
C LEU A 94 2.44 5.06 -14.35
N TYR A 95 3.22 4.04 -14.68
CA TYR A 95 4.63 3.91 -14.30
C TYR A 95 5.57 3.72 -15.48
N GLY A 96 5.11 3.94 -16.72
CA GLY A 96 5.94 3.87 -17.92
C GLY A 96 7.13 4.84 -17.93
N ASP A 97 7.06 5.90 -17.12
CA ASP A 97 8.14 6.85 -16.91
C ASP A 97 9.26 6.33 -15.98
N VAL A 98 9.03 5.23 -15.26
CA VAL A 98 10.01 4.61 -14.36
C VAL A 98 10.94 3.70 -15.17
N THR A 99 12.20 4.11 -15.31
CA THR A 99 13.20 3.43 -16.16
C THR A 99 14.26 2.66 -15.39
N GLU A 100 14.32 2.80 -14.07
CA GLU A 100 15.34 2.21 -13.22
C GLU A 100 14.73 1.46 -12.05
N GLU A 101 15.32 0.29 -11.73
CA GLU A 101 15.01 -0.44 -10.50
C GLU A 101 15.37 0.39 -9.26
N ASN A 102 14.65 0.15 -8.17
CA ASN A 102 14.92 0.78 -6.87
C ASN A 102 14.86 2.32 -6.89
N HIS A 103 14.14 2.91 -7.84
CA HIS A 103 13.97 4.36 -7.93
C HIS A 103 12.62 4.80 -7.35
N THR A 104 11.52 4.31 -7.89
CA THR A 104 10.15 4.71 -7.55
C THR A 104 9.39 3.50 -6.99
N TYR A 105 8.74 3.70 -5.84
CA TYR A 105 7.95 2.68 -5.17
C TYR A 105 6.50 3.09 -5.02
N GLU A 106 5.58 2.23 -5.43
CA GLU A 106 4.17 2.37 -5.10
C GLU A 106 3.92 1.91 -3.67
N ILE A 107 3.07 2.61 -2.95
CA ILE A 107 2.61 2.23 -1.62
C ILE A 107 1.11 1.98 -1.59
N GLY A 108 0.69 1.06 -0.71
CA GLY A 108 -0.70 0.82 -0.38
C GLY A 108 -0.86 0.53 1.11
N TYR A 109 -2.02 0.84 1.67
CA TYR A 109 -2.30 0.59 3.08
C TYR A 109 -3.79 0.50 3.36
N LEU A 110 -4.13 -0.22 4.41
CA LEU A 110 -5.47 -0.30 4.97
C LEU A 110 -5.43 -0.41 6.50
N ILE A 111 -6.48 0.05 7.15
CA ILE A 111 -6.73 -0.20 8.57
C ILE A 111 -7.83 -1.25 8.65
N GLY A 112 -7.47 -2.45 9.15
CA GLY A 112 -8.38 -3.60 9.20
C GLY A 112 -9.34 -3.57 10.38
N GLU A 113 -8.95 -2.92 11.48
CA GLU A 113 -9.76 -2.85 12.70
C GLU A 113 -10.47 -1.50 12.81
N GLU A 114 -11.81 -1.52 12.78
CA GLU A 114 -12.66 -0.31 12.70
C GLU A 114 -12.42 0.68 13.84
N GLU A 115 -12.11 0.18 15.03
CA GLU A 115 -11.85 1.03 16.20
C GLU A 115 -10.60 1.93 16.04
N TYR A 116 -9.76 1.65 15.06
CA TYR A 116 -8.57 2.44 14.74
C TYR A 116 -8.76 3.40 13.56
N LEU A 117 -9.93 3.43 12.95
CA LEU A 117 -10.26 4.38 11.89
C LEU A 117 -10.33 5.83 12.40
N ASN A 118 -10.02 6.79 11.54
CA ASN A 118 -10.11 8.23 11.82
C ASN A 118 -9.25 8.72 13.01
N LYS A 119 -8.14 8.04 13.27
CA LYS A 119 -7.20 8.38 14.36
C LYS A 119 -5.83 8.85 13.86
N GLY A 120 -5.71 9.16 12.57
CA GLY A 120 -4.46 9.63 11.97
C GLY A 120 -3.41 8.52 11.75
N ILE A 121 -3.78 7.26 11.86
CA ILE A 121 -2.86 6.12 11.72
C ILE A 121 -2.37 5.98 10.29
N GLY A 122 -3.20 6.24 9.29
CA GLY A 122 -2.80 6.20 7.87
C GLY A 122 -1.59 7.08 7.58
N LYS A 123 -1.57 8.28 8.15
CA LYS A 123 -0.43 9.20 8.02
C LYS A 123 0.86 8.60 8.57
N ILE A 124 0.79 7.91 9.70
CA ILE A 124 1.94 7.27 10.34
C ILE A 124 2.42 6.07 9.51
N ILE A 125 1.49 5.27 8.98
CA ILE A 125 1.83 4.15 8.09
C ILE A 125 2.62 4.64 6.88
N VAL A 126 2.17 5.71 6.22
CA VAL A 126 2.87 6.30 5.07
C VAL A 126 4.28 6.74 5.46
N GLN A 127 4.47 7.37 6.62
CA GLN A 127 5.80 7.77 7.11
C GLN A 127 6.71 6.56 7.37
N LEU A 128 6.18 5.49 7.95
CA LEU A 128 6.94 4.26 8.20
C LEU A 128 7.33 3.54 6.90
N LEU A 129 6.46 3.55 5.90
CA LEU A 129 6.79 3.03 4.56
C LEU A 129 7.87 3.88 3.89
N GLU A 130 7.77 5.20 3.98
CA GLU A 130 8.80 6.13 3.48
C GLU A 130 10.17 5.83 4.10
N ASP A 131 10.24 5.67 5.43
CA ASP A 131 11.48 5.32 6.11
C ASP A 131 12.09 4.01 5.59
N LYS A 132 11.26 3.00 5.33
CA LYS A 132 11.72 1.73 4.76
C LYS A 132 12.25 1.88 3.34
N ILE A 133 11.58 2.66 2.51
CA ILE A 133 11.98 2.92 1.12
C ILE A 133 13.30 3.71 1.07
N ILE A 134 13.43 4.73 1.91
CA ILE A 134 14.69 5.49 2.05
C ILE A 134 15.84 4.58 2.48
N ALA A 135 15.60 3.71 3.47
CA ALA A 135 16.62 2.81 3.99
C ALA A 135 17.20 1.83 2.94
N GLN A 136 16.43 1.51 1.91
CA GLN A 136 16.91 0.67 0.80
C GLN A 136 17.39 1.46 -0.43
N GLY A 137 17.39 2.80 -0.35
CA GLY A 137 17.92 3.68 -1.41
C GLY A 137 16.90 4.13 -2.43
N GLY A 138 15.60 4.02 -2.17
CA GLY A 138 14.54 4.57 -3.03
C GLY A 138 14.55 6.09 -3.05
N HIS A 139 14.10 6.68 -4.16
CA HIS A 139 14.13 8.11 -4.42
C HIS A 139 12.77 8.77 -4.51
N GLU A 140 11.76 8.01 -4.89
CA GLU A 140 10.41 8.53 -5.10
C GLU A 140 9.36 7.52 -4.62
N ILE A 141 8.25 8.03 -4.11
CA ILE A 141 7.08 7.23 -3.75
C ILE A 141 5.90 7.65 -4.61
N ALA A 142 5.17 6.66 -5.11
CA ALA A 142 3.93 6.82 -5.86
C ALA A 142 2.74 6.22 -5.12
N ALA A 143 1.57 6.76 -5.33
CA ALA A 143 0.31 6.19 -4.86
C ALA A 143 -0.82 6.56 -5.83
N ASP A 144 -1.73 5.62 -6.04
CA ASP A 144 -2.85 5.77 -6.97
C ASP A 144 -4.19 5.49 -6.28
N PRO A 145 -4.65 6.38 -5.36
CA PRO A 145 -5.96 6.22 -4.76
C PRO A 145 -7.06 6.55 -5.76
N SER A 146 -8.20 5.85 -5.65
CA SER A 146 -9.43 6.25 -6.37
C SER A 146 -9.75 7.72 -6.08
N GLU A 147 -10.20 8.46 -7.10
CA GLU A 147 -10.58 9.88 -6.95
C GLU A 147 -11.67 10.12 -5.90
N GLU A 148 -12.50 9.11 -5.64
CA GLU A 148 -13.56 9.16 -4.63
C GLU A 148 -13.04 8.87 -3.22
N ASN A 149 -11.81 8.33 -3.07
CA ASN A 149 -11.20 8.02 -1.77
C ASN A 149 -10.56 9.27 -1.14
N ILE A 150 -11.40 10.21 -0.74
CA ILE A 150 -10.99 11.51 -0.20
C ILE A 150 -10.11 11.38 1.04
N ILE A 151 -10.35 10.37 1.88
CA ILE A 151 -9.57 10.14 3.10
C ILE A 151 -8.13 9.77 2.74
N SER A 152 -7.94 8.87 1.79
CA SER A 152 -6.60 8.48 1.31
C SER A 152 -5.89 9.66 0.66
N ILE A 153 -6.57 10.41 -0.21
CA ILE A 153 -6.01 11.60 -0.87
C ILE A 153 -5.53 12.63 0.17
N LYS A 154 -6.35 12.94 1.18
CA LYS A 154 -5.97 13.87 2.25
C LYS A 154 -4.76 13.36 3.05
N THR A 155 -4.70 12.06 3.30
CA THR A 155 -3.56 11.43 3.98
C THR A 155 -2.27 11.61 3.17
N LEU A 156 -2.31 11.36 1.86
CA LEU A 156 -1.16 11.54 0.96
C LEU A 156 -0.72 13.01 0.91
N LEU A 157 -1.64 13.93 0.67
CA LEU A 157 -1.34 15.36 0.63
C LEU A 157 -0.71 15.86 1.95
N SER A 158 -1.21 15.38 3.10
CA SER A 158 -0.65 15.73 4.42
C SER A 158 0.75 15.15 4.66
N ASN A 159 1.18 14.17 3.88
CA ASN A 159 2.53 13.60 3.87
C ASN A 159 3.43 14.23 2.79
N GLY A 160 2.98 15.25 2.09
CA GLY A 160 3.78 15.97 1.09
C GLY A 160 3.71 15.41 -0.33
N PHE A 161 2.82 14.47 -0.60
CA PHE A 161 2.55 14.02 -1.97
C PHE A 161 1.88 15.12 -2.78
N ARG A 162 2.12 15.11 -4.09
CA ARG A 162 1.46 16.00 -5.06
C ARG A 162 0.88 15.18 -6.20
N LYS A 163 -0.30 15.57 -6.66
CA LYS A 163 -0.95 14.94 -7.82
C LYS A 163 -0.16 15.26 -9.10
N LYS A 164 0.18 14.23 -9.88
CA LYS A 164 0.71 14.38 -11.24
C LYS A 164 -0.43 14.67 -12.23
N SER A 165 -0.06 15.20 -13.39
CA SER A 165 -1.02 15.51 -14.47
C SER A 165 -1.76 14.28 -15.01
N ASP A 166 -1.16 13.10 -14.92
CA ASP A 166 -1.70 11.80 -15.34
C ASP A 166 -2.48 11.04 -14.26
N GLY A 167 -2.65 11.63 -13.08
CA GLY A 167 -3.62 11.19 -12.08
C GLY A 167 -3.06 10.53 -10.84
N ASP A 168 -1.84 10.00 -10.82
CA ASP A 168 -1.23 9.46 -9.62
C ASP A 168 -0.61 10.55 -8.73
N TYR A 169 -0.30 10.19 -7.50
CA TYR A 169 0.34 11.07 -6.52
C TYR A 169 1.80 10.64 -6.35
N ARG A 170 2.69 11.61 -6.33
CA ARG A 170 4.14 11.37 -6.18
C ARG A 170 4.74 12.22 -5.08
N LYS A 171 5.78 11.69 -4.46
CA LYS A 171 6.64 12.39 -3.50
C LYS A 171 8.09 12.01 -3.72
N THR A 172 8.95 13.00 -3.98
CA THR A 172 10.40 12.80 -3.99
C THR A 172 10.92 12.76 -2.56
N ILE A 173 11.74 11.75 -2.23
CA ILE A 173 12.23 11.49 -0.88
C ILE A 173 13.76 11.51 -0.75
N ALA A 174 14.46 11.55 -1.87
CA ALA A 174 15.93 11.59 -1.87
C ALA A 174 16.50 12.40 -3.03
#